data_58254e5b963b1b6cf9e8551487a7f959
#
_entry.id   58254e5b963b1b6cf9e8551487a7f959
#
_cell.length_a   1.000
_cell.length_b   1.000
_cell.length_c   1.000
_cell.angle_alpha   90.00
_cell.angle_beta   90.00
_cell.angle_gamma   90.00
#
_symmetry.space_group_name_H-M   'P 1'
#
loop_
_entity.id
_entity.type
_entity.pdbx_description
1 polymer ?
#
loop_
_entity_poly.entity_id
_entity_poly.type
_entity_poly.pdbx_seq_one_letter_code
_entity_poly.pdbx_strand_id
1 'polypeptide(L)'
;MSRLIVCLTVMVFVLVAPACTIPTGTNSVVDIPATSPAVATPDLLPADDPPAGDGVTVSPEPFPSARVPVSAPLAERISAAVATASAERGADMSIAVLDRATGSYLEGAAAEPVETASLAKLFVAAQMYHLDALGERPLSDFDNVLLKRMLESSDDDAANTLWDDLGGSDVVVDVAGRYGLAATTPPWDGLWWNTETTAADLVTFYAGLLDDRDGLGADRIAEFVGYLRSSTPEGIDGYDQRFGIPDGLPGENVVGVKQGWMCCVGDRWIHVSTGLIGEDNRYIVAVASREDIRYEDDEESYPDTAVTDVSEDSSARHARDTMTGFVKSLFPNGVVDDWAQPQG
;
A
#
# COMPACT_ATOMS: atom_id res chain seq x y z
N MET A 1 23.59 -64.32 28.44
CA MET A 1 22.99 -63.71 27.23
C MET A 1 21.50 -63.56 27.47
N SER A 2 21.08 -62.59 28.25
CA SER A 2 19.69 -62.36 28.64
C SER A 2 19.14 -61.17 27.92
N ARG A 3 18.07 -61.38 27.15
CA ARG A 3 17.30 -60.29 26.52
C ARG A 3 16.29 -59.79 27.53
N LEU A 4 16.37 -58.51 27.87
CA LEU A 4 15.40 -57.81 28.68
C LEU A 4 14.31 -57.24 27.73
N ILE A 5 13.06 -57.69 27.93
CA ILE A 5 11.86 -57.18 27.27
C ILE A 5 11.27 -56.14 28.22
N VAL A 6 11.22 -54.87 27.75
CA VAL A 6 10.51 -53.79 28.46
C VAL A 6 9.13 -53.70 27.85
N CYS A 7 8.10 -54.05 28.65
CA CYS A 7 6.70 -53.81 28.32
C CYS A 7 6.33 -52.34 28.65
N LEU A 8 5.95 -51.61 27.61
CA LEU A 8 5.42 -50.22 27.74
C LEU A 8 3.89 -50.34 27.86
N THR A 9 3.36 -50.00 29.01
CA THR A 9 1.91 -49.98 29.28
C THR A 9 1.40 -48.60 28.87
N VAL A 10 0.55 -48.51 27.83
CA VAL A 10 -0.14 -47.30 27.41
C VAL A 10 -1.42 -47.15 28.22
N MET A 11 -1.49 -46.12 29.05
CA MET A 11 -2.67 -45.76 29.82
C MET A 11 -3.52 -44.79 29.00
N VAL A 12 -4.69 -45.26 28.52
CA VAL A 12 -5.69 -44.44 27.83
C VAL A 12 -6.57 -43.77 28.86
N PHE A 13 -6.49 -42.45 28.96
CA PHE A 13 -7.44 -41.65 29.72
C PHE A 13 -8.63 -41.29 28.81
N VAL A 14 -9.79 -41.80 29.14
CA VAL A 14 -11.08 -41.40 28.55
C VAL A 14 -11.59 -40.19 29.35
N LEU A 15 -11.59 -39.03 28.73
CA LEU A 15 -12.22 -37.83 29.26
C LEU A 15 -13.71 -37.84 28.86
N VAL A 16 -14.58 -38.00 29.83
CA VAL A 16 -16.03 -37.84 29.68
C VAL A 16 -16.36 -36.36 29.88
N ALA A 17 -16.81 -35.69 28.81
CA ALA A 17 -17.30 -34.31 28.88
C ALA A 17 -18.76 -34.30 29.37
N PRO A 18 -19.16 -33.38 30.27
CA PRO A 18 -20.56 -33.24 30.67
C PRO A 18 -21.38 -32.54 29.57
N ALA A 19 -22.54 -33.11 29.26
CA ALA A 19 -23.51 -32.54 28.34
C ALA A 19 -24.13 -31.27 28.95
N CYS A 20 -23.94 -30.13 28.29
CA CYS A 20 -24.72 -28.92 28.57
C CYS A 20 -26.08 -29.01 27.90
N THR A 21 -27.14 -29.05 28.69
CA THR A 21 -28.54 -28.93 28.26
C THR A 21 -28.84 -27.46 27.97
N ILE A 22 -29.28 -27.18 26.74
CA ILE A 22 -29.77 -25.87 26.32
C ILE A 22 -31.22 -25.71 26.76
N PRO A 23 -31.63 -24.67 27.48
CA PRO A 23 -33.04 -24.41 27.76
C PRO A 23 -33.70 -23.80 26.51
N THR A 24 -34.82 -24.43 26.09
CA THR A 24 -35.73 -23.90 25.06
C THR A 24 -36.48 -22.70 25.62
N GLY A 25 -36.04 -21.49 25.26
CA GLY A 25 -36.80 -20.27 25.54
C GLY A 25 -37.86 -20.03 24.45
N THR A 26 -39.10 -19.89 24.90
CA THR A 26 -40.26 -19.53 24.06
C THR A 26 -40.12 -18.10 23.56
N ASN A 27 -40.17 -17.91 22.23
CA ASN A 27 -40.23 -16.59 21.58
C ASN A 27 -41.59 -15.91 21.94
N SER A 28 -41.49 -14.83 22.74
CA SER A 28 -42.56 -13.85 22.84
C SER A 28 -42.31 -12.75 21.83
N VAL A 29 -43.18 -12.67 20.83
CA VAL A 29 -43.22 -11.53 19.88
C VAL A 29 -43.76 -10.35 20.66
N VAL A 30 -42.93 -9.30 20.80
CA VAL A 30 -43.35 -8.00 21.31
C VAL A 30 -43.70 -7.13 20.10
N ASP A 31 -44.99 -6.85 19.91
CA ASP A 31 -45.48 -5.83 18.96
C ASP A 31 -45.05 -4.46 19.43
N ILE A 32 -44.20 -3.79 18.65
CA ILE A 32 -43.87 -2.37 18.83
C ILE A 32 -44.77 -1.56 17.89
N PRO A 33 -45.63 -0.67 18.39
CA PRO A 33 -46.44 0.20 17.54
C PRO A 33 -45.57 1.28 16.88
N ALA A 34 -45.64 1.36 15.56
CA ALA A 34 -45.00 2.41 14.77
C ALA A 34 -45.70 3.74 14.99
N THR A 35 -45.12 4.60 15.83
CA THR A 35 -45.43 6.02 15.83
C THR A 35 -44.12 6.80 15.65
N SER A 36 -43.84 7.19 14.40
CA SER A 36 -42.82 8.19 14.08
C SER A 36 -43.30 9.57 14.52
N PRO A 37 -42.57 10.31 15.34
CA PRO A 37 -42.82 11.73 15.50
C PRO A 37 -42.28 12.45 14.25
N ALA A 38 -43.15 13.32 13.66
CA ALA A 38 -42.75 14.23 12.61
C ALA A 38 -41.66 15.17 13.14
N VAL A 39 -40.46 15.09 12.52
CA VAL A 39 -39.39 16.05 12.76
C VAL A 39 -39.77 17.34 12.06
N ALA A 40 -40.00 18.38 12.85
CA ALA A 40 -40.20 19.74 12.34
C ALA A 40 -38.87 20.20 11.70
N THR A 41 -38.91 20.57 10.44
CA THR A 41 -37.82 21.26 9.75
C THR A 41 -37.58 22.63 10.41
N PRO A 42 -36.37 22.96 10.87
CA PRO A 42 -36.09 24.32 11.29
C PRO A 42 -36.06 25.25 10.07
N ASP A 43 -36.72 26.38 10.18
CA ASP A 43 -36.61 27.48 9.22
C ASP A 43 -35.16 27.91 9.08
N LEU A 44 -34.59 27.67 7.90
CA LEU A 44 -33.26 28.18 7.52
C LEU A 44 -33.41 29.71 7.31
N LEU A 45 -32.85 30.48 8.23
CA LEU A 45 -32.54 31.89 7.98
C LEU A 45 -31.54 31.95 6.81
N PRO A 46 -31.64 32.93 5.91
CA PRO A 46 -30.68 33.09 4.83
C PRO A 46 -29.30 33.30 5.44
N ALA A 47 -28.34 32.44 5.04
CA ALA A 47 -26.95 32.61 5.38
C ALA A 47 -26.42 33.85 4.67
N ASP A 48 -25.93 34.84 5.44
CA ASP A 48 -25.11 35.91 4.89
C ASP A 48 -23.88 35.29 4.24
N ASP A 49 -23.64 35.57 2.96
CA ASP A 49 -22.41 35.18 2.26
C ASP A 49 -21.20 35.73 3.03
N PRO A 50 -20.22 34.92 3.38
CA PRO A 50 -18.99 35.43 3.94
C PRO A 50 -18.32 36.34 2.89
N PRO A 51 -17.67 37.44 3.30
CA PRO A 51 -16.96 38.29 2.38
C PRO A 51 -15.89 37.45 1.66
N ALA A 52 -15.83 37.58 0.32
CA ALA A 52 -14.78 36.99 -0.48
C ALA A 52 -13.42 37.49 0.05
N GLY A 53 -12.77 36.69 0.86
CA GLY A 53 -11.38 36.90 1.23
C GLY A 53 -10.55 36.65 -0.02
N ASP A 54 -9.69 37.63 -0.35
CA ASP A 54 -8.64 37.46 -1.36
C ASP A 54 -7.70 36.35 -0.85
N GLY A 55 -8.07 35.09 -1.11
CA GLY A 55 -7.21 33.95 -0.85
C GLY A 55 -5.95 34.11 -1.71
N VAL A 56 -4.86 34.46 -1.08
CA VAL A 56 -3.54 34.29 -1.67
C VAL A 56 -3.33 32.78 -1.80
N THR A 57 -3.65 32.26 -2.98
CA THR A 57 -3.24 30.90 -3.33
C THR A 57 -1.73 30.88 -3.41
N VAL A 58 -1.08 30.52 -2.32
CA VAL A 58 0.34 30.16 -2.33
C VAL A 58 0.42 28.87 -3.12
N SER A 59 0.94 28.95 -4.33
CA SER A 59 1.21 27.75 -5.13
C SER A 59 2.23 26.91 -4.35
N PRO A 60 2.00 25.61 -4.11
CA PRO A 60 2.96 24.78 -3.38
C PRO A 60 4.33 24.92 -4.01
N GLU A 61 5.35 25.07 -3.19
CA GLU A 61 6.73 25.15 -3.69
C GLU A 61 7.06 23.87 -4.46
N PRO A 62 7.43 23.99 -5.75
CA PRO A 62 7.76 22.80 -6.54
C PRO A 62 8.96 22.08 -5.92
N PHE A 63 9.00 20.75 -6.09
CA PHE A 63 10.15 19.94 -5.69
C PHE A 63 11.44 20.58 -6.25
N PRO A 64 12.43 20.85 -5.40
CA PRO A 64 13.65 21.53 -5.84
C PRO A 64 14.36 20.73 -6.95
N SER A 65 14.73 21.40 -8.03
CA SER A 65 15.47 20.75 -9.12
C SER A 65 16.80 20.24 -8.60
N ALA A 66 17.01 18.93 -8.65
CA ALA A 66 18.33 18.35 -8.36
C ALA A 66 19.39 19.00 -9.26
N ARG A 67 20.53 19.40 -8.68
CA ARG A 67 21.61 20.11 -9.40
C ARG A 67 22.42 19.19 -10.33
N VAL A 68 21.77 18.24 -10.98
CA VAL A 68 22.39 17.24 -11.86
C VAL A 68 21.82 17.39 -13.27
N PRO A 69 22.66 17.39 -14.33
CA PRO A 69 22.15 17.44 -15.69
C PRO A 69 21.20 16.31 -16.02
N VAL A 70 20.17 16.58 -16.82
CA VAL A 70 19.22 15.56 -17.33
C VAL A 70 19.94 14.41 -18.06
N SER A 71 21.10 14.68 -18.66
CA SER A 71 21.94 13.69 -19.32
C SER A 71 22.81 12.84 -18.37
N ALA A 72 22.75 13.09 -17.06
CA ALA A 72 23.52 12.29 -16.11
C ALA A 72 22.95 10.87 -16.00
N PRO A 73 23.79 9.86 -15.69
CA PRO A 73 23.33 8.50 -15.43
C PRO A 73 22.27 8.46 -14.32
N LEU A 74 21.33 7.51 -14.42
CA LEU A 74 20.23 7.37 -13.43
C LEU A 74 20.77 7.23 -12.00
N ALA A 75 21.86 6.50 -11.79
CA ALA A 75 22.47 6.36 -10.47
C ALA A 75 22.91 7.71 -9.84
N GLU A 76 23.44 8.63 -10.65
CA GLU A 76 23.81 9.96 -10.18
C GLU A 76 22.55 10.80 -9.89
N ARG A 77 21.53 10.70 -10.73
CA ARG A 77 20.22 11.36 -10.50
C ARG A 77 19.57 10.87 -9.21
N ILE A 78 19.58 9.54 -8.94
CA ILE A 78 19.09 8.97 -7.69
C ILE A 78 19.82 9.59 -6.50
N SER A 79 21.16 9.55 -6.51
CA SER A 79 21.96 10.08 -5.39
C SER A 79 21.69 11.55 -5.12
N ALA A 80 21.57 12.35 -6.18
CA ALA A 80 21.29 13.77 -6.07
C ALA A 80 19.86 14.05 -5.59
N ALA A 81 18.87 13.29 -6.07
CA ALA A 81 17.46 13.45 -5.69
C ALA A 81 17.25 13.10 -4.22
N VAL A 82 17.83 11.99 -3.73
CA VAL A 82 17.80 11.61 -2.32
C VAL A 82 18.39 12.70 -1.43
N ALA A 83 19.57 13.21 -1.79
CA ALA A 83 20.22 14.30 -1.04
C ALA A 83 19.38 15.58 -1.03
N THR A 84 18.75 15.93 -2.17
CA THR A 84 17.88 17.11 -2.28
C THR A 84 16.61 16.95 -1.43
N ALA A 85 15.94 15.80 -1.49
CA ALA A 85 14.76 15.54 -0.69
C ALA A 85 15.04 15.66 0.82
N SER A 86 16.15 15.08 1.28
CA SER A 86 16.54 15.17 2.69
C SER A 86 16.85 16.60 3.11
N ALA A 87 17.63 17.33 2.32
CA ALA A 87 18.10 18.68 2.70
C ALA A 87 17.00 19.76 2.61
N GLU A 88 16.13 19.68 1.62
CA GLU A 88 15.21 20.77 1.27
C GLU A 88 13.75 20.45 1.60
N ARG A 89 13.40 19.15 1.69
CA ARG A 89 12.02 18.71 1.98
C ARG A 89 11.87 18.04 3.34
N GLY A 90 12.97 17.67 4.04
CA GLY A 90 12.90 16.88 5.27
C GLY A 90 12.37 15.45 5.04
N ALA A 91 12.64 14.93 3.84
CA ALA A 91 12.15 13.63 3.41
C ALA A 91 13.30 12.63 3.27
N ASP A 92 13.19 11.49 3.97
CA ASP A 92 14.05 10.34 3.76
C ASP A 92 13.43 9.49 2.63
N MET A 93 14.07 9.54 1.46
CA MET A 93 13.62 8.82 0.27
C MET A 93 14.37 7.53 0.09
N SER A 94 13.65 6.46 -0.26
CA SER A 94 14.24 5.21 -0.75
C SER A 94 13.67 4.84 -2.10
N ILE A 95 14.48 4.21 -2.94
CA ILE A 95 14.09 3.78 -4.29
C ILE A 95 14.81 2.51 -4.71
N ALA A 96 14.11 1.66 -5.45
CA ALA A 96 14.66 0.55 -6.21
C ALA A 96 14.03 0.53 -7.61
N VAL A 97 14.85 0.27 -8.63
CA VAL A 97 14.45 0.18 -10.04
C VAL A 97 15.07 -1.07 -10.65
N LEU A 98 14.24 -1.90 -11.28
CA LEU A 98 14.66 -3.09 -12.02
C LEU A 98 14.21 -3.00 -13.48
N ASP A 99 15.14 -3.15 -14.43
CA ASP A 99 14.84 -3.48 -15.82
C ASP A 99 14.85 -5.01 -15.98
N ARG A 100 13.68 -5.62 -16.07
CA ARG A 100 13.54 -7.08 -16.21
C ARG A 100 14.11 -7.62 -17.53
N ALA A 101 14.17 -6.81 -18.58
CA ALA A 101 14.69 -7.24 -19.87
C ALA A 101 16.22 -7.43 -19.85
N THR A 102 16.94 -6.62 -19.07
CA THR A 102 18.40 -6.66 -18.96
C THR A 102 18.90 -7.25 -17.64
N GLY A 103 18.03 -7.34 -16.63
CA GLY A 103 18.41 -7.67 -15.26
C GLY A 103 19.13 -6.54 -14.53
N SER A 104 19.19 -5.33 -15.13
CA SER A 104 19.86 -4.19 -14.51
C SER A 104 19.05 -3.67 -13.32
N TYR A 105 19.73 -3.45 -12.19
CA TYR A 105 19.14 -2.99 -10.95
C TYR A 105 19.88 -1.77 -10.42
N LEU A 106 19.15 -0.75 -10.00
CA LEU A 106 19.67 0.45 -9.34
C LEU A 106 18.85 0.76 -8.08
N GLU A 107 19.52 1.33 -7.10
CA GLU A 107 18.87 1.66 -5.83
C GLU A 107 19.46 2.92 -5.17
N GLY A 108 18.67 3.52 -4.28
CA GLY A 108 19.08 4.54 -3.34
C GLY A 108 18.36 4.36 -2.02
N ALA A 109 19.11 4.09 -0.93
CA ALA A 109 18.59 3.77 0.40
C ALA A 109 17.51 2.67 0.40
N ALA A 110 17.54 1.74 -0.57
CA ALA A 110 16.47 0.78 -0.82
C ALA A 110 16.31 -0.30 0.26
N ALA A 111 17.27 -0.45 1.16
CA ALA A 111 17.23 -1.37 2.29
C ALA A 111 16.67 -0.74 3.57
N GLU A 112 16.35 0.56 3.56
CA GLU A 112 15.76 1.23 4.72
C GLU A 112 14.30 0.78 4.90
N PRO A 113 13.93 0.24 6.08
CA PRO A 113 12.55 -0.19 6.33
C PRO A 113 11.59 0.99 6.32
N VAL A 114 10.37 0.73 5.82
CA VAL A 114 9.27 1.69 5.82
C VAL A 114 7.96 0.94 6.05
N GLU A 115 7.03 1.58 6.73
CA GLU A 115 5.69 1.05 6.89
C GLU A 115 4.99 1.03 5.51
N THR A 116 4.29 -0.08 5.25
CA THR A 116 3.68 -0.33 3.94
C THR A 116 2.47 0.56 3.67
N ALA A 117 1.76 0.99 4.72
CA ALA A 117 0.40 1.50 4.55
C ALA A 117 -0.37 0.55 3.60
N SER A 118 -1.07 1.08 2.59
CA SER A 118 -1.86 0.27 1.66
C SER A 118 -1.07 -0.66 0.73
N LEU A 119 0.27 -0.68 0.77
CA LEU A 119 1.06 -1.69 0.03
C LEU A 119 0.90 -3.09 0.61
N ALA A 120 0.59 -3.25 1.93
CA ALA A 120 0.29 -4.55 2.52
C ALA A 120 -0.85 -5.29 1.79
N LYS A 121 -1.74 -4.56 1.12
CA LYS A 121 -2.83 -5.11 0.29
C LYS A 121 -2.33 -5.96 -0.87
N LEU A 122 -1.10 -5.74 -1.34
CA LEU A 122 -0.44 -6.62 -2.31
C LEU A 122 -0.19 -8.01 -1.72
N PHE A 123 0.23 -8.07 -0.46
CA PHE A 123 0.49 -9.33 0.23
C PHE A 123 -0.82 -10.07 0.53
N VAL A 124 -1.86 -9.35 0.94
CA VAL A 124 -3.21 -9.90 1.11
C VAL A 124 -3.71 -10.53 -0.19
N ALA A 125 -3.59 -9.82 -1.32
CA ALA A 125 -3.99 -10.34 -2.63
C ALA A 125 -3.15 -11.56 -3.05
N ALA A 126 -1.83 -11.52 -2.86
CA ALA A 126 -0.96 -12.65 -3.17
C ALA A 126 -1.33 -13.90 -2.37
N GLN A 127 -1.67 -13.75 -1.08
CA GLN A 127 -2.14 -14.85 -0.25
C GLN A 127 -3.48 -15.42 -0.74
N MET A 128 -4.42 -14.55 -1.12
CA MET A 128 -5.71 -14.98 -1.67
C MET A 128 -5.54 -15.82 -2.93
N TYR A 129 -4.76 -15.32 -3.89
CA TYR A 129 -4.50 -16.03 -5.13
C TYR A 129 -3.70 -17.32 -4.93
N HIS A 130 -2.79 -17.34 -3.94
CA HIS A 130 -2.05 -18.55 -3.59
C HIS A 130 -2.99 -19.66 -3.09
N LEU A 131 -3.86 -19.36 -2.14
CA LEU A 131 -4.82 -20.33 -1.60
C LEU A 131 -5.82 -20.82 -2.66
N ASP A 132 -6.22 -19.94 -3.57
CA ASP A 132 -7.06 -20.31 -4.72
C ASP A 132 -6.30 -21.23 -5.70
N ALA A 133 -5.03 -20.94 -5.97
CA ALA A 133 -4.19 -21.78 -6.85
C ALA A 133 -3.97 -23.19 -6.27
N LEU A 134 -3.88 -23.31 -4.95
CA LEU A 134 -3.80 -24.62 -4.26
C LEU A 134 -5.16 -25.33 -4.19
N GLY A 135 -6.27 -24.65 -4.47
CA GLY A 135 -7.63 -25.16 -4.28
C GLY A 135 -8.04 -25.26 -2.82
N GLU A 136 -7.29 -24.66 -1.90
CA GLU A 136 -7.59 -24.64 -0.46
C GLU A 136 -8.68 -23.63 -0.11
N ARG A 137 -8.72 -22.50 -0.82
CA ARG A 137 -9.74 -21.46 -0.70
C ARG A 137 -10.09 -20.89 -2.07
N PRO A 138 -10.96 -21.54 -2.84
CA PRO A 138 -11.41 -21.02 -4.14
C PRO A 138 -12.03 -19.64 -3.99
N LEU A 139 -11.65 -18.70 -4.87
CA LEU A 139 -12.18 -17.35 -4.87
C LEU A 139 -13.67 -17.35 -5.20
N SER A 140 -14.47 -16.71 -4.36
CA SER A 140 -15.88 -16.43 -4.63
C SER A 140 -16.04 -15.13 -5.43
N ASP A 141 -17.25 -14.90 -5.98
CA ASP A 141 -17.58 -13.61 -6.61
C ASP A 141 -17.42 -12.44 -5.64
N PHE A 142 -17.68 -12.66 -4.35
CA PHE A 142 -17.49 -11.63 -3.32
C PHE A 142 -16.01 -11.34 -3.06
N ASP A 143 -15.15 -12.37 -3.00
CA ASP A 143 -13.70 -12.19 -2.87
C ASP A 143 -13.14 -11.36 -4.04
N ASN A 144 -13.59 -11.63 -5.26
CA ASN A 144 -13.18 -10.87 -6.45
C ASN A 144 -13.60 -9.40 -6.37
N VAL A 145 -14.77 -9.09 -5.82
CA VAL A 145 -15.19 -7.71 -5.57
C VAL A 145 -14.29 -7.04 -4.55
N LEU A 146 -13.93 -7.73 -3.44
CA LEU A 146 -13.04 -7.20 -2.42
C LEU A 146 -11.62 -6.97 -2.98
N LEU A 147 -11.05 -7.94 -3.68
CA LEU A 147 -9.74 -7.82 -4.33
C LEU A 147 -9.68 -6.61 -5.28
N LYS A 148 -10.70 -6.47 -6.11
CA LYS A 148 -10.81 -5.34 -7.03
C LYS A 148 -10.82 -4.00 -6.30
N ARG A 149 -11.72 -3.80 -5.32
CA ARG A 149 -11.84 -2.57 -4.55
C ARG A 149 -10.53 -2.26 -3.80
N MET A 150 -9.94 -3.28 -3.18
CA MET A 150 -8.70 -3.17 -2.41
C MET A 150 -7.50 -2.75 -3.28
N LEU A 151 -7.37 -3.31 -4.48
CA LEU A 151 -6.22 -3.05 -5.35
C LEU A 151 -6.41 -1.81 -6.22
N GLU A 152 -7.60 -1.55 -6.77
CA GLU A 152 -7.86 -0.39 -7.64
C GLU A 152 -8.04 0.91 -6.84
N SER A 153 -8.85 0.87 -5.77
CA SER A 153 -9.27 2.06 -5.02
C SER A 153 -8.78 2.08 -3.58
N SER A 154 -7.85 1.19 -3.24
CA SER A 154 -7.20 1.14 -1.91
C SER A 154 -8.18 0.97 -0.73
N ASP A 155 -9.28 0.24 -0.92
CA ASP A 155 -10.35 0.05 0.05
C ASP A 155 -9.87 -0.66 1.33
N ASP A 156 -9.97 0.03 2.46
CA ASP A 156 -9.53 -0.46 3.77
C ASP A 156 -10.52 -1.47 4.36
N ASP A 157 -11.83 -1.29 4.13
CA ASP A 157 -12.83 -2.25 4.60
C ASP A 157 -12.68 -3.60 3.90
N ALA A 158 -12.37 -3.57 2.60
CA ALA A 158 -12.04 -4.78 1.86
C ALA A 158 -10.76 -5.44 2.39
N ALA A 159 -9.72 -4.64 2.68
CA ALA A 159 -8.48 -5.13 3.26
C ALA A 159 -8.70 -5.74 4.65
N ASN A 160 -9.45 -5.07 5.54
CA ASN A 160 -9.78 -5.56 6.87
C ASN A 160 -10.48 -6.92 6.80
N THR A 161 -11.49 -7.02 5.93
CA THR A 161 -12.24 -8.27 5.75
C THR A 161 -11.33 -9.43 5.34
N LEU A 162 -10.49 -9.23 4.31
CA LEU A 162 -9.60 -10.28 3.81
C LEU A 162 -8.46 -10.59 4.79
N TRP A 163 -7.92 -9.57 5.46
CA TRP A 163 -6.88 -9.74 6.48
C TRP A 163 -7.34 -10.63 7.63
N ASP A 164 -8.53 -10.35 8.17
CA ASP A 164 -9.10 -11.14 9.26
C ASP A 164 -9.40 -12.57 8.82
N ASP A 165 -9.95 -12.75 7.63
CA ASP A 165 -10.26 -14.07 7.06
C ASP A 165 -9.01 -14.93 6.80
N LEU A 166 -7.88 -14.29 6.52
CA LEU A 166 -6.62 -14.96 6.18
C LEU A 166 -5.70 -15.21 7.39
N GLY A 167 -6.09 -14.79 8.60
CA GLY A 167 -5.31 -15.00 9.82
C GLY A 167 -4.37 -13.85 10.19
N GLY A 168 -4.58 -12.67 9.63
CA GLY A 168 -3.88 -11.45 10.05
C GLY A 168 -2.39 -11.46 9.69
N SER A 169 -1.53 -11.22 10.68
CA SER A 169 -0.08 -11.07 10.49
C SER A 169 0.62 -12.28 9.84
N ASP A 170 0.04 -13.47 9.91
CA ASP A 170 0.58 -14.67 9.26
C ASP A 170 0.65 -14.52 7.74
N VAL A 171 -0.25 -13.72 7.14
CA VAL A 171 -0.22 -13.36 5.71
C VAL A 171 1.15 -12.82 5.31
N VAL A 172 1.70 -11.90 6.11
CA VAL A 172 2.98 -11.28 5.80
C VAL A 172 4.13 -12.28 5.93
N VAL A 173 4.10 -13.10 6.99
CA VAL A 173 5.13 -14.14 7.22
C VAL A 173 5.16 -15.12 6.04
N ASP A 174 3.99 -15.59 5.61
CA ASP A 174 3.85 -16.57 4.54
C ASP A 174 4.31 -16.00 3.19
N VAL A 175 3.82 -14.80 2.85
CA VAL A 175 4.18 -14.14 1.59
C VAL A 175 5.67 -13.79 1.58
N ALA A 176 6.21 -13.20 2.66
CA ALA A 176 7.63 -12.89 2.74
C ALA A 176 8.49 -14.12 2.57
N GLY A 177 8.10 -15.24 3.17
CA GLY A 177 8.79 -16.53 3.03
C GLY A 177 8.78 -17.05 1.59
N ARG A 178 7.62 -17.06 0.92
CA ARG A 178 7.48 -17.57 -0.45
C ARG A 178 8.20 -16.70 -1.49
N TYR A 179 8.13 -15.38 -1.32
CA TYR A 179 8.78 -14.44 -2.25
C TYR A 179 10.25 -14.15 -1.91
N GLY A 180 10.73 -14.53 -0.71
CA GLY A 180 12.08 -14.29 -0.25
C GLY A 180 12.35 -12.83 0.13
N LEU A 181 11.36 -12.18 0.76
CA LEU A 181 11.42 -10.79 1.20
C LEU A 181 12.15 -10.74 2.55
N ALA A 182 13.44 -10.45 2.53
CA ALA A 182 14.30 -10.64 3.71
C ALA A 182 14.10 -9.55 4.79
N ALA A 183 13.62 -8.38 4.41
CA ALA A 183 13.43 -7.23 5.29
C ALA A 183 11.95 -6.88 5.50
N THR A 184 11.03 -7.69 4.97
CA THR A 184 9.59 -7.52 5.18
C THR A 184 9.18 -8.25 6.45
N THR A 185 8.58 -7.51 7.41
CA THR A 185 8.19 -8.05 8.72
C THR A 185 6.72 -7.78 9.01
N PRO A 186 6.04 -8.72 9.71
CA PRO A 186 4.65 -8.53 10.07
C PRO A 186 4.47 -7.34 11.03
N PRO A 187 3.26 -6.73 11.05
CA PRO A 187 3.00 -5.59 11.92
C PRO A 187 3.08 -6.01 13.39
N TRP A 188 3.73 -5.20 14.20
CA TRP A 188 3.94 -5.45 15.64
C TRP A 188 2.64 -5.42 16.47
N ASP A 189 1.61 -4.75 15.97
CA ASP A 189 0.31 -4.57 16.62
C ASP A 189 -0.84 -5.35 15.94
N GLY A 190 -0.55 -6.09 14.88
CA GLY A 190 -1.52 -6.85 14.10
C GLY A 190 -2.29 -6.04 13.06
N LEU A 191 -2.01 -4.74 12.92
CA LEU A 191 -2.67 -3.85 11.96
C LEU A 191 -1.89 -3.85 10.63
N TRP A 192 -2.50 -4.34 9.56
CA TRP A 192 -1.83 -4.60 8.28
C TRP A 192 -1.01 -3.42 7.74
N TRP A 193 -1.45 -2.18 7.96
CA TRP A 193 -0.77 -0.98 7.46
C TRP A 193 0.57 -0.69 8.17
N ASN A 194 0.80 -1.26 9.35
CA ASN A 194 2.06 -1.20 10.09
C ASN A 194 3.01 -2.36 9.74
N THR A 195 2.72 -3.12 8.68
CA THR A 195 3.71 -4.03 8.10
C THR A 195 4.91 -3.21 7.64
N GLU A 196 6.11 -3.64 7.96
CA GLU A 196 7.33 -3.00 7.47
C GLU A 196 7.87 -3.74 6.25
N THR A 197 8.40 -2.98 5.29
CA THR A 197 9.05 -3.51 4.08
C THR A 197 10.15 -2.57 3.61
N THR A 198 10.80 -2.88 2.49
CA THR A 198 11.81 -2.04 1.85
C THR A 198 11.51 -1.87 0.36
N ALA A 199 12.04 -0.82 -0.26
CA ALA A 199 11.93 -0.66 -1.72
C ALA A 199 12.54 -1.85 -2.47
N ALA A 200 13.62 -2.45 -1.94
CA ALA A 200 14.25 -3.63 -2.51
C ALA A 200 13.34 -4.87 -2.44
N ASP A 201 12.68 -5.10 -1.29
CA ASP A 201 11.73 -6.21 -1.13
C ASP A 201 10.49 -6.04 -2.01
N LEU A 202 9.99 -4.81 -2.17
CA LEU A 202 8.86 -4.52 -3.07
C LEU A 202 9.20 -4.86 -4.53
N VAL A 203 10.41 -4.50 -5.00
CA VAL A 203 10.87 -4.91 -6.34
C VAL A 203 11.01 -6.43 -6.44
N THR A 204 11.54 -7.08 -5.39
CA THR A 204 11.65 -8.55 -5.32
C THR A 204 10.29 -9.22 -5.36
N PHE A 205 9.31 -8.68 -4.64
CA PHE A 205 7.92 -9.16 -4.65
C PHE A 205 7.33 -9.11 -6.07
N TYR A 206 7.37 -7.95 -6.72
CA TYR A 206 6.81 -7.80 -8.06
C TYR A 206 7.54 -8.67 -9.11
N ALA A 207 8.86 -8.76 -9.03
CA ALA A 207 9.62 -9.65 -9.91
C ALA A 207 9.20 -11.11 -9.70
N GLY A 208 9.08 -11.56 -8.45
CA GLY A 208 8.60 -12.89 -8.11
C GLY A 208 7.16 -13.17 -8.56
N LEU A 209 6.26 -12.18 -8.42
CA LEU A 209 4.87 -12.26 -8.91
C LEU A 209 4.84 -12.49 -10.43
N LEU A 210 5.58 -11.66 -11.19
CA LEU A 210 5.60 -11.73 -12.65
C LEU A 210 6.33 -12.99 -13.18
N ASP A 211 7.23 -13.55 -12.40
CA ASP A 211 7.97 -14.79 -12.72
C ASP A 211 7.25 -16.05 -12.20
N ASP A 212 6.02 -15.89 -11.69
CA ASP A 212 5.19 -16.99 -11.14
C ASP A 212 5.89 -17.80 -10.05
N ARG A 213 6.69 -17.14 -9.21
CA ARG A 213 7.46 -17.80 -8.14
C ARG A 213 6.57 -18.58 -7.17
N ASP A 214 5.36 -18.07 -6.94
CA ASP A 214 4.39 -18.60 -6.00
C ASP A 214 3.43 -19.63 -6.62
N GLY A 215 3.55 -19.91 -7.92
CA GLY A 215 2.72 -20.88 -8.63
C GLY A 215 1.26 -20.45 -8.81
N LEU A 216 1.00 -19.13 -8.92
CA LEU A 216 -0.36 -18.58 -9.09
C LEU A 216 -0.95 -18.94 -10.44
N GLY A 217 -0.10 -19.08 -11.47
CA GLY A 217 -0.50 -19.28 -12.86
C GLY A 217 -0.82 -17.97 -13.59
N ALA A 218 -0.67 -18.01 -14.91
CA ALA A 218 -0.71 -16.81 -15.77
C ALA A 218 -2.02 -16.01 -15.68
N ASP A 219 -3.17 -16.69 -15.52
CA ASP A 219 -4.47 -16.03 -15.49
C ASP A 219 -4.63 -15.16 -14.21
N ARG A 220 -4.22 -15.68 -13.04
CA ARG A 220 -4.27 -14.94 -11.76
C ARG A 220 -3.28 -13.79 -11.74
N ILE A 221 -2.08 -13.98 -12.27
CA ILE A 221 -1.09 -12.92 -12.42
C ILE A 221 -1.63 -11.82 -13.33
N ALA A 222 -2.24 -12.19 -14.45
CA ALA A 222 -2.83 -11.21 -15.37
C ALA A 222 -3.98 -10.42 -14.73
N GLU A 223 -4.81 -11.06 -13.93
CA GLU A 223 -5.89 -10.41 -13.17
C GLU A 223 -5.32 -9.45 -12.12
N PHE A 224 -4.34 -9.91 -11.32
CA PHE A 224 -3.66 -9.08 -10.33
C PHE A 224 -3.08 -7.81 -10.97
N VAL A 225 -2.29 -7.97 -12.03
CA VAL A 225 -1.70 -6.85 -12.79
C VAL A 225 -2.79 -5.99 -13.42
N GLY A 226 -3.90 -6.58 -13.87
CA GLY A 226 -5.06 -5.89 -14.40
C GLY A 226 -5.68 -4.91 -13.40
N TYR A 227 -5.82 -5.31 -12.13
CA TYR A 227 -6.29 -4.41 -11.06
C TYR A 227 -5.31 -3.25 -10.80
N LEU A 228 -3.99 -3.53 -10.79
CA LEU A 228 -3.00 -2.46 -10.63
C LEU A 228 -3.04 -1.44 -11.78
N ARG A 229 -3.28 -1.91 -13.01
CA ARG A 229 -3.43 -1.04 -14.20
C ARG A 229 -4.74 -0.27 -14.21
N SER A 230 -5.72 -0.70 -13.41
CA SER A 230 -7.03 -0.08 -13.25
C SER A 230 -7.11 0.81 -12.01
N SER A 231 -5.96 1.13 -11.39
CA SER A 231 -5.91 2.02 -10.22
C SER A 231 -6.66 3.32 -10.48
N THR A 232 -7.57 3.66 -9.55
CA THR A 232 -8.39 4.87 -9.65
C THR A 232 -7.57 6.11 -9.30
N PRO A 233 -7.91 7.31 -9.80
CA PRO A 233 -7.23 8.55 -9.43
C PRO A 233 -7.29 8.85 -7.93
N GLU A 234 -8.37 8.45 -7.29
CA GLU A 234 -8.63 8.65 -5.86
C GLU A 234 -8.87 7.31 -5.18
N GLY A 235 -8.40 7.16 -3.94
CA GLY A 235 -8.79 6.08 -3.06
C GLY A 235 -10.29 6.11 -2.76
N ILE A 236 -10.81 5.03 -2.18
CA ILE A 236 -12.23 4.99 -1.76
C ILE A 236 -12.52 6.03 -0.69
N ASP A 237 -11.51 6.44 0.07
CA ASP A 237 -11.50 7.48 1.10
C ASP A 237 -11.40 8.91 0.53
N GLY A 238 -11.27 9.07 -0.79
CA GLY A 238 -11.09 10.36 -1.46
C GLY A 238 -9.64 10.86 -1.51
N TYR A 239 -8.66 10.10 -1.02
CA TYR A 239 -7.26 10.51 -1.10
C TYR A 239 -6.75 10.46 -2.54
N ASP A 240 -6.11 11.55 -3.00
CA ASP A 240 -5.45 11.58 -4.33
C ASP A 240 -4.27 10.63 -4.37
N GLN A 241 -4.43 9.49 -5.05
CA GLN A 241 -3.42 8.44 -5.15
C GLN A 241 -2.58 8.49 -6.43
N ARG A 242 -2.61 9.60 -7.18
CA ARG A 242 -1.78 9.75 -8.39
C ARG A 242 -0.34 10.18 -8.10
N PHE A 243 0.02 10.43 -6.85
CA PHE A 243 1.35 10.87 -6.46
C PHE A 243 2.45 9.86 -6.86
N GLY A 244 3.67 10.31 -6.93
CA GLY A 244 4.83 9.49 -7.23
C GLY A 244 4.85 9.04 -8.70
N ILE A 245 4.71 7.73 -8.96
CA ILE A 245 4.85 7.15 -10.30
C ILE A 245 3.80 7.64 -11.28
N PRO A 246 2.48 7.64 -11.00
CA PRO A 246 1.49 8.09 -11.98
C PRO A 246 1.72 9.51 -12.49
N ASP A 247 1.85 10.47 -11.60
CA ASP A 247 2.06 11.88 -11.98
C ASP A 247 3.54 12.20 -12.27
N GLY A 248 4.45 11.33 -11.87
CA GLY A 248 5.88 11.44 -12.13
C GLY A 248 6.29 11.00 -13.53
N LEU A 249 5.53 10.08 -14.14
CA LEU A 249 5.79 9.48 -15.43
C LEU A 249 4.64 9.70 -16.44
N PRO A 250 4.26 10.96 -16.73
CA PRO A 250 3.10 11.26 -17.56
C PRO A 250 3.25 10.83 -19.03
N GLY A 251 4.44 10.46 -19.47
CA GLY A 251 4.72 9.96 -20.82
C GLY A 251 4.55 8.45 -20.95
N GLU A 252 4.40 7.71 -19.85
CA GLU A 252 4.17 6.27 -19.88
C GLU A 252 2.70 5.95 -20.19
N ASN A 253 2.48 5.07 -21.17
CA ASN A 253 1.12 4.70 -21.58
C ASN A 253 0.56 3.50 -20.81
N VAL A 254 1.42 2.65 -20.27
CA VAL A 254 1.04 1.44 -19.56
C VAL A 254 1.74 1.41 -18.20
N VAL A 255 0.98 1.71 -17.17
CA VAL A 255 1.47 1.72 -15.80
C VAL A 255 0.46 1.01 -14.91
N GLY A 256 0.91 0.00 -14.17
CA GLY A 256 0.13 -0.62 -13.10
C GLY A 256 0.71 -0.20 -11.77
N VAL A 257 -0.08 0.43 -10.90
CA VAL A 257 0.43 0.99 -9.64
C VAL A 257 -0.31 0.48 -8.42
N LYS A 258 0.39 0.46 -7.29
CA LYS A 258 -0.21 0.44 -5.97
C LYS A 258 0.46 1.50 -5.12
N GLN A 259 -0.37 2.30 -4.48
CA GLN A 259 0.03 3.38 -3.62
C GLN A 259 -0.26 3.05 -2.16
N GLY A 260 0.52 3.65 -1.26
CA GLY A 260 0.29 3.60 0.17
C GLY A 260 0.58 4.97 0.78
N TRP A 261 -0.23 5.38 1.73
CA TRP A 261 -0.08 6.62 2.47
C TRP A 261 -0.63 6.46 3.87
N MET A 262 -0.01 7.11 4.83
CA MET A 262 -0.53 7.27 6.19
C MET A 262 0.20 8.37 6.94
N CYS A 263 -0.48 9.00 7.85
CA CYS A 263 0.02 9.89 8.88
C CYS A 263 -0.26 9.28 10.26
N CYS A 264 0.42 9.56 11.33
CA CYS A 264 1.68 10.25 11.41
C CYS A 264 2.62 9.35 12.20
N VAL A 265 3.47 8.62 11.52
CA VAL A 265 4.40 7.68 12.16
C VAL A 265 5.63 8.45 12.61
N GLY A 266 5.79 8.59 13.92
CA GLY A 266 6.90 9.38 14.49
C GLY A 266 6.90 10.83 14.01
N ASP A 267 5.71 11.44 13.93
CA ASP A 267 5.48 12.81 13.45
C ASP A 267 5.86 13.02 11.96
N ARG A 268 5.72 11.96 11.14
CA ARG A 268 6.09 12.01 9.71
C ARG A 268 5.01 11.37 8.84
N TRP A 269 4.84 11.93 7.64
CA TRP A 269 4.10 11.30 6.57
C TRP A 269 4.85 10.11 6.00
N ILE A 270 4.12 9.02 5.77
CA ILE A 270 4.60 7.86 5.01
C ILE A 270 3.88 7.86 3.66
N HIS A 271 4.66 7.84 2.57
CA HIS A 271 4.14 7.61 1.22
C HIS A 271 4.98 6.53 0.53
N VAL A 272 4.30 5.60 -0.11
CA VAL A 272 4.94 4.56 -0.92
C VAL A 272 4.25 4.51 -2.28
N SER A 273 5.02 4.54 -3.35
CA SER A 273 4.54 4.46 -4.73
C SER A 273 5.28 3.36 -5.46
N THR A 274 4.55 2.36 -5.96
CA THR A 274 5.12 1.24 -6.70
C THR A 274 4.50 1.11 -8.07
N GLY A 275 5.27 0.66 -9.05
CA GLY A 275 4.77 0.55 -10.43
C GLY A 275 5.41 -0.55 -11.25
N LEU A 276 4.56 -1.16 -12.08
CA LEU A 276 4.89 -2.03 -13.20
C LEU A 276 4.72 -1.23 -14.48
N ILE A 277 5.81 -0.98 -15.22
CA ILE A 277 5.84 -0.01 -16.30
C ILE A 277 6.17 -0.72 -17.63
N GLY A 278 5.46 -0.30 -18.69
CA GLY A 278 5.56 -0.87 -20.01
C GLY A 278 4.61 -2.05 -20.23
N GLU A 279 4.33 -2.40 -21.51
CA GLU A 279 3.34 -3.42 -21.89
C GLU A 279 3.68 -4.80 -21.30
N ASP A 280 4.96 -5.17 -21.30
CA ASP A 280 5.46 -6.43 -20.77
C ASP A 280 5.88 -6.34 -19.29
N ASN A 281 5.46 -5.27 -18.56
CA ASN A 281 5.94 -4.96 -17.21
C ASN A 281 7.47 -4.97 -17.14
N ARG A 282 8.13 -4.36 -18.13
CA ARG A 282 9.58 -4.36 -18.28
C ARG A 282 10.26 -3.75 -17.08
N TYR A 283 9.76 -2.61 -16.61
CA TYR A 283 10.36 -1.94 -15.46
C TYR A 283 9.52 -2.13 -14.21
N ILE A 284 10.20 -2.38 -13.10
CA ILE A 284 9.62 -2.37 -11.77
C ILE A 284 10.27 -1.23 -11.02
N VAL A 285 9.44 -0.33 -10.46
CA VAL A 285 9.89 0.81 -9.68
C VAL A 285 9.19 0.82 -8.33
N ALA A 286 9.94 0.96 -7.26
CA ALA A 286 9.41 1.16 -5.91
C ALA A 286 10.08 2.38 -5.28
N VAL A 287 9.28 3.33 -4.80
CA VAL A 287 9.73 4.55 -4.14
C VAL A 287 8.99 4.67 -2.82
N ALA A 288 9.70 4.97 -1.75
CA ALA A 288 9.11 5.26 -0.45
C ALA A 288 9.68 6.52 0.16
N SER A 289 8.88 7.20 0.96
CA SER A 289 9.22 8.44 1.67
C SER A 289 8.75 8.37 3.11
N ARG A 290 9.61 8.85 4.01
CA ARG A 290 9.24 9.35 5.33
C ARG A 290 9.56 10.82 5.38
N GLU A 291 8.54 11.67 5.46
CA GLU A 291 8.68 13.11 5.34
C GLU A 291 8.15 13.83 6.57
N ASP A 292 8.92 14.80 7.07
CA ASP A 292 8.48 15.65 8.17
C ASP A 292 7.19 16.38 7.79
N ILE A 293 6.23 16.47 8.75
CA ILE A 293 5.00 17.20 8.53
C ILE A 293 5.33 18.69 8.37
N ARG A 294 4.85 19.27 7.27
CA ARG A 294 5.06 20.68 6.94
C ARG A 294 3.74 21.30 6.51
N TYR A 295 3.36 22.36 7.17
CA TYR A 295 2.19 23.16 6.85
C TYR A 295 2.59 24.45 6.10
N GLU A 296 1.67 24.99 5.34
CA GLU A 296 1.87 26.25 4.61
C GLU A 296 1.88 27.46 5.54
N ASP A 297 1.21 27.38 6.69
CA ASP A 297 1.19 28.41 7.71
C ASP A 297 1.16 27.83 9.14
N ASP A 298 1.38 28.69 10.14
CA ASP A 298 1.45 28.33 11.56
C ASP A 298 0.04 28.10 12.19
N GLU A 299 -1.04 28.31 11.46
CA GLU A 299 -2.42 28.11 11.94
C GLU A 299 -2.90 26.67 11.72
N GLU A 300 -2.28 25.96 10.78
CA GLU A 300 -2.55 24.56 10.55
C GLU A 300 -1.92 23.68 11.65
N SER A 301 -2.56 22.59 11.95
CA SER A 301 -2.12 21.63 12.96
C SER A 301 -2.27 20.21 12.46
N TYR A 302 -1.66 19.26 13.17
CA TYR A 302 -1.84 17.85 12.88
C TYR A 302 -3.31 17.50 12.68
N PRO A 303 -3.62 16.62 11.70
CA PRO A 303 -4.96 16.07 11.57
C PRO A 303 -5.41 15.47 12.89
N ASP A 304 -6.64 15.73 13.30
CA ASP A 304 -7.22 15.27 14.59
C ASP A 304 -7.29 13.75 14.74
N THR A 305 -7.07 13.03 13.66
CA THR A 305 -7.10 11.57 13.62
C THR A 305 -5.88 11.06 12.87
N ALA A 306 -5.53 9.79 13.07
CA ALA A 306 -4.60 9.06 12.20
C ALA A 306 -5.26 8.91 10.80
N VAL A 307 -5.44 10.01 10.11
CA VAL A 307 -6.35 10.14 9.00
C VAL A 307 -5.57 9.87 7.73
N THR A 308 -5.96 8.79 7.09
CA THR A 308 -5.48 8.43 5.76
C THR A 308 -6.23 9.20 4.67
N ASP A 309 -7.33 9.88 5.01
CA ASP A 309 -8.30 10.51 4.11
C ASP A 309 -8.20 12.03 4.00
N VAL A 310 -7.13 12.66 4.53
CA VAL A 310 -6.93 14.12 4.43
C VAL A 310 -6.25 14.54 3.13
N SER A 311 -6.90 14.31 2.02
CA SER A 311 -6.34 14.69 0.72
C SER A 311 -6.11 16.20 0.58
N GLU A 312 -6.93 17.00 1.23
CA GLU A 312 -6.86 18.46 1.19
C GLU A 312 -5.90 19.08 2.22
N ASP A 313 -5.37 18.25 3.15
CA ASP A 313 -4.36 18.71 4.11
C ASP A 313 -3.10 19.19 3.38
N SER A 314 -2.60 20.39 3.74
CA SER A 314 -1.46 20.98 3.02
C SER A 314 -0.17 20.20 3.25
N SER A 315 0.00 19.57 4.41
CA SER A 315 1.15 18.72 4.69
C SER A 315 1.11 17.43 3.88
N ALA A 316 -0.08 16.84 3.69
CA ALA A 316 -0.26 15.68 2.81
C ALA A 316 0.04 16.03 1.35
N ARG A 317 -0.40 17.20 0.89
CA ARG A 317 -0.10 17.72 -0.45
C ARG A 317 1.40 17.92 -0.62
N HIS A 318 2.06 18.54 0.36
CA HIS A 318 3.51 18.75 0.35
C HIS A 318 4.24 17.41 0.19
N ALA A 319 3.85 16.37 0.93
CA ALA A 319 4.48 15.05 0.86
C ALA A 319 4.20 14.34 -0.49
N ARG A 320 2.98 14.44 -1.04
CA ARG A 320 2.67 13.93 -2.40
C ARG A 320 3.51 14.64 -3.47
N ASP A 321 3.67 15.96 -3.37
CA ASP A 321 4.48 16.76 -4.29
C ASP A 321 5.96 16.37 -4.20
N THR A 322 6.45 16.05 -3.01
CA THR A 322 7.81 15.52 -2.82
C THR A 322 8.00 14.21 -3.57
N MET A 323 7.10 13.25 -3.39
CA MET A 323 7.16 11.96 -4.09
C MET A 323 7.11 12.12 -5.61
N THR A 324 6.19 12.94 -6.11
CA THR A 324 6.02 13.18 -7.54
C THR A 324 7.22 13.92 -8.13
N GLY A 325 7.71 14.95 -7.44
CA GLY A 325 8.90 15.72 -7.83
C GLY A 325 10.17 14.88 -7.83
N PHE A 326 10.30 13.98 -6.84
CA PHE A 326 11.38 13.02 -6.78
C PHE A 326 11.40 12.14 -8.04
N VAL A 327 10.28 11.50 -8.39
CA VAL A 327 10.18 10.66 -9.60
C VAL A 327 10.47 11.46 -10.86
N LYS A 328 9.92 12.68 -11.00
CA LYS A 328 10.20 13.58 -12.14
C LYS A 328 11.68 13.92 -12.26
N SER A 329 12.39 14.09 -11.15
CA SER A 329 13.83 14.38 -11.17
C SER A 329 14.67 13.19 -11.66
N LEU A 330 14.19 11.98 -11.43
CA LEU A 330 14.82 10.75 -11.90
C LEU A 330 14.56 10.49 -13.40
N PHE A 331 13.34 10.80 -13.84
CA PHE A 331 12.87 10.54 -15.20
C PHE A 331 12.33 11.83 -15.86
N PRO A 332 13.22 12.78 -16.17
CA PRO A 332 12.84 14.13 -16.59
C PRO A 332 12.09 14.19 -17.93
N ASN A 333 12.14 13.13 -18.73
CA ASN A 333 11.35 13.00 -19.96
C ASN A 333 9.94 12.45 -19.70
N GLY A 334 9.61 12.14 -18.45
CA GLY A 334 8.31 11.56 -18.04
C GLY A 334 8.13 10.11 -18.43
N VAL A 335 9.19 9.40 -18.79
CA VAL A 335 9.22 7.96 -19.12
C VAL A 335 10.44 7.33 -18.50
N VAL A 336 10.35 6.01 -18.23
CA VAL A 336 11.51 5.22 -17.79
C VAL A 336 12.32 4.88 -19.04
N ASP A 337 13.33 5.68 -19.29
CA ASP A 337 14.24 5.51 -20.44
C ASP A 337 15.11 4.24 -20.31
N ASP A 338 15.72 3.83 -21.43
CA ASP A 338 16.70 2.73 -21.50
C ASP A 338 18.01 3.08 -20.77
N TRP A 339 17.92 3.34 -19.46
CA TRP A 339 19.06 3.69 -18.62
C TRP A 339 20.10 2.58 -18.47
N ALA A 340 19.72 1.35 -18.79
CA ALA A 340 20.57 0.15 -18.73
C ALA A 340 21.39 -0.05 -20.02
N GLN A 341 21.17 0.73 -21.06
CA GLN A 341 21.99 0.67 -22.28
C GLN A 341 23.37 1.32 -22.03
N PRO A 342 24.49 0.65 -22.33
CA PRO A 342 25.77 1.31 -22.30
C PRO A 342 25.71 2.49 -23.27
N GLN A 343 25.97 3.69 -22.76
CA GLN A 343 26.17 4.88 -23.59
C GLN A 343 27.40 4.58 -24.47
N GLY A 344 27.14 4.29 -25.77
CA GLY A 344 28.16 3.87 -26.74
C GLY A 344 29.16 4.96 -27.11
#